data_ac45dd25a9f99cbdc23aae545492c325
#
_entry.id   ac45dd25a9f99cbdc23aae545492c325
#
_cell.length_a   1.000
_cell.length_b   1.000
_cell.length_c   1.000
_cell.angle_alpha   90.00
_cell.angle_beta   90.00
_cell.angle_gamma   90.00
#
_symmetry.space_group_name_H-M   'P 1'
#
loop_
_entity.id
_entity.type
_entity.pdbx_description
1 polymer ?
#
loop_
_entity_poly.entity_id
_entity_poly.type
_entity_poly.pdbx_seq_one_letter_code
_entity_poly.pdbx_strand_id
1 'polypeptide(L)'
;MNSKINNELGELKELKIFISQTNFFDKDEIIINKILIKDANFFLKKQNLTFFNKLVNKKFSDQKVQVKNSKLFFNDKKDNTVFIYSIDNLIAEYARDTGKNVINIDGEIFKIPVKLYWEKDLIRKNKILKANLKKINIDILNKSIFQKDKYSYQNEISVLSSKFKTNY
;
A
#
# COMPACT_ATOMS: atom_id res chain seq x y z
N MET A 1 -7.25 -11.14 -34.77
CA MET A 1 -8.16 -11.06 -33.60
C MET A 1 -7.32 -10.64 -32.41
N ASN A 2 -7.28 -9.33 -32.10
CA ASN A 2 -6.53 -8.82 -30.96
C ASN A 2 -7.39 -9.00 -29.71
N SER A 3 -7.12 -9.99 -28.89
CA SER A 3 -7.69 -10.08 -27.55
C SER A 3 -7.14 -8.92 -26.71
N LYS A 4 -7.93 -7.87 -26.52
CA LYS A 4 -7.67 -6.88 -25.46
C LYS A 4 -7.70 -7.67 -24.14
N ILE A 5 -6.55 -7.89 -23.55
CA ILE A 5 -6.47 -8.39 -22.16
C ILE A 5 -7.02 -7.25 -21.30
N ASN A 6 -8.25 -7.41 -20.85
CA ASN A 6 -8.89 -6.51 -19.89
C ASN A 6 -8.19 -6.73 -18.54
N ASN A 7 -7.15 -5.95 -18.26
CA ASN A 7 -6.47 -5.95 -16.96
C ASN A 7 -7.30 -5.13 -15.98
N GLU A 8 -8.40 -5.68 -15.52
CA GLU A 8 -9.21 -5.09 -14.46
C GLU A 8 -8.40 -5.11 -13.16
N LEU A 9 -8.07 -3.93 -12.63
CA LEU A 9 -7.31 -3.75 -11.40
C LEU A 9 -8.24 -3.70 -10.17
N GLY A 10 -9.51 -3.43 -10.37
CA GLY A 10 -10.50 -3.38 -9.30
C GLY A 10 -11.81 -2.75 -9.71
N GLU A 11 -12.78 -2.88 -8.84
CA GLU A 11 -14.10 -2.29 -8.89
C GLU A 11 -14.29 -1.37 -7.69
N LEU A 12 -14.94 -0.24 -7.84
CA LEU A 12 -15.23 0.66 -6.73
C LEU A 12 -16.69 1.12 -6.76
N LYS A 13 -17.29 1.25 -5.59
CA LYS A 13 -18.69 1.74 -5.47
C LYS A 13 -18.74 3.24 -5.23
N GLU A 14 -17.79 3.78 -4.46
CA GLU A 14 -17.80 5.19 -4.08
C GLU A 14 -16.42 5.81 -4.22
N LEU A 15 -16.34 6.93 -4.94
CA LEU A 15 -15.17 7.80 -5.04
C LEU A 15 -15.57 9.22 -4.64
N LYS A 16 -14.91 9.78 -3.61
CA LYS A 16 -15.07 11.17 -3.21
C LYS A 16 -13.77 11.94 -3.37
N ILE A 17 -13.82 13.11 -3.99
CA ILE A 17 -12.72 14.04 -4.12
C ILE A 17 -13.03 15.26 -3.26
N PHE A 18 -12.16 15.56 -2.31
CA PHE A 18 -12.30 16.72 -1.42
C PHE A 18 -11.42 17.85 -1.96
N ILE A 19 -12.06 18.97 -2.27
CA ILE A 19 -11.44 20.16 -2.85
C ILE A 19 -11.30 21.22 -1.73
N SER A 20 -10.24 22.02 -1.78
CA SER A 20 -10.06 23.15 -0.87
C SER A 20 -11.10 24.23 -1.15
N GLN A 21 -11.77 24.71 -0.11
CA GLN A 21 -12.74 25.80 -0.23
C GLN A 21 -12.07 27.17 -0.43
N THR A 22 -10.82 27.34 0.00
CA THR A 22 -10.10 28.63 -0.06
C THR A 22 -9.82 29.09 -1.48
N ASN A 23 -9.75 28.16 -2.45
CA ASN A 23 -9.45 28.45 -3.85
C ASN A 23 -10.64 28.20 -4.79
N PHE A 24 -11.85 28.04 -4.23
CA PHE A 24 -13.05 27.76 -5.04
C PHE A 24 -13.43 28.90 -5.99
N PHE A 25 -13.03 30.14 -5.66
CA PHE A 25 -13.29 31.33 -6.47
C PHE A 25 -12.14 31.69 -7.43
N ASP A 26 -10.98 31.06 -7.25
CA ASP A 26 -9.84 31.24 -8.13
C ASP A 26 -9.91 30.21 -9.26
N LYS A 27 -10.24 30.66 -10.48
CA LYS A 27 -10.60 29.76 -11.59
C LYS A 27 -9.43 28.96 -12.13
N ASP A 28 -8.20 29.26 -11.71
CA ASP A 28 -6.99 28.72 -12.33
C ASP A 28 -6.39 27.50 -11.60
N GLU A 29 -6.74 27.24 -10.32
CA GLU A 29 -6.23 26.05 -9.62
C GLU A 29 -7.26 25.38 -8.71
N ILE A 30 -7.70 24.18 -9.09
CA ILE A 30 -8.45 23.29 -8.21
C ILE A 30 -7.47 22.52 -7.33
N ILE A 31 -7.41 22.84 -6.03
CA ILE A 31 -6.58 22.13 -5.06
C ILE A 31 -7.36 20.94 -4.48
N ILE A 32 -6.92 19.75 -4.79
CA ILE A 32 -7.45 18.52 -4.20
C ILE A 32 -6.72 18.27 -2.88
N ASN A 33 -7.46 18.17 -1.79
CA ASN A 33 -6.91 17.90 -0.46
C ASN A 33 -6.82 16.40 -0.17
N LYS A 34 -7.83 15.64 -0.63
CA LYS A 34 -7.95 14.22 -0.31
C LYS A 34 -8.79 13.49 -1.34
N ILE A 35 -8.43 12.24 -1.59
CA ILE A 35 -9.22 11.28 -2.36
C ILE A 35 -9.67 10.17 -1.42
N LEU A 36 -10.96 9.88 -1.38
CA LEU A 36 -11.54 8.80 -0.59
C LEU A 36 -12.22 7.78 -1.49
N ILE A 37 -11.80 6.54 -1.38
CA ILE A 37 -12.37 5.36 -2.05
C ILE A 37 -13.04 4.51 -0.97
N LYS A 38 -14.27 4.05 -1.23
CA LYS A 38 -14.98 3.15 -0.33
C LYS A 38 -15.59 1.98 -1.06
N ASP A 39 -15.75 0.88 -0.32
CA ASP A 39 -16.44 -0.32 -0.76
C ASP A 39 -15.89 -0.82 -2.11
N ALA A 40 -14.56 -0.84 -2.23
CA ALA A 40 -13.84 -1.26 -3.43
C ALA A 40 -13.34 -2.70 -3.32
N ASN A 41 -13.26 -3.38 -4.46
CA ASN A 41 -12.59 -4.66 -4.62
C ASN A 41 -11.37 -4.44 -5.52
N PHE A 42 -10.18 -4.75 -5.00
CA PHE A 42 -8.94 -4.68 -5.76
C PHE A 42 -8.44 -6.09 -6.07
N PHE A 43 -7.96 -6.32 -7.29
CA PHE A 43 -7.46 -7.62 -7.72
C PHE A 43 -5.96 -7.57 -7.96
N LEU A 44 -5.18 -8.23 -7.11
CA LEU A 44 -3.73 -8.33 -7.23
C LEU A 44 -3.36 -9.67 -7.86
N LYS A 45 -3.02 -9.62 -9.15
CA LYS A 45 -2.59 -10.77 -9.94
C LYS A 45 -1.08 -10.68 -10.21
N LYS A 46 -0.42 -11.82 -10.43
CA LYS A 46 1.01 -11.83 -10.75
C LYS A 46 1.36 -10.92 -11.94
N GLN A 47 0.52 -10.87 -12.95
CA GLN A 47 0.73 -10.05 -14.15
C GLN A 47 0.68 -8.55 -13.91
N ASN A 48 -0.01 -8.09 -12.86
CA ASN A 48 -0.10 -6.66 -12.52
C ASN A 48 0.84 -6.23 -11.38
N LEU A 49 1.64 -7.15 -10.80
CA LEU A 49 2.65 -6.79 -9.79
C LEU A 49 3.66 -5.76 -10.29
N THR A 50 4.04 -5.84 -11.56
CA THR A 50 4.97 -4.86 -12.18
C THR A 50 4.37 -3.45 -12.18
N PHE A 51 3.05 -3.32 -12.41
CA PHE A 51 2.36 -2.03 -12.31
C PHE A 51 2.41 -1.48 -10.89
N PHE A 52 2.08 -2.29 -9.88
CA PHE A 52 2.14 -1.86 -8.47
C PHE A 52 3.57 -1.51 -8.06
N ASN A 53 4.58 -2.27 -8.48
CA ASN A 53 5.98 -1.95 -8.22
C ASN A 53 6.38 -0.60 -8.84
N LYS A 54 5.92 -0.28 -10.06
CA LYS A 54 6.17 1.03 -10.67
C LYS A 54 5.47 2.14 -9.90
N LEU A 55 4.24 1.92 -9.45
CA LEU A 55 3.46 2.89 -8.68
C LEU A 55 4.16 3.24 -7.35
N VAL A 56 4.52 2.25 -6.54
CA VAL A 56 5.16 2.48 -5.23
C VAL A 56 6.61 3.01 -5.35
N ASN A 57 7.21 2.92 -6.52
CA ASN A 57 8.55 3.45 -6.78
C ASN A 57 8.55 4.92 -7.24
N LYS A 58 7.42 5.46 -7.67
CA LYS A 58 7.25 6.87 -8.00
C LYS A 58 6.83 7.64 -6.75
N LYS A 59 7.03 8.96 -6.74
CA LYS A 59 6.45 9.84 -5.72
C LYS A 59 4.93 9.68 -5.75
N PHE A 60 4.33 9.48 -4.58
CA PHE A 60 2.88 9.49 -4.43
C PHE A 60 2.35 10.90 -4.67
N SER A 61 1.04 10.99 -4.91
CA SER A 61 0.37 12.28 -4.96
C SER A 61 0.61 13.05 -3.65
N ASP A 62 0.68 14.37 -3.77
CA ASP A 62 0.71 15.27 -2.60
C ASP A 62 -0.62 15.26 -1.84
N GLN A 63 -1.66 14.72 -2.46
CA GLN A 63 -2.96 14.53 -1.85
C GLN A 63 -3.02 13.18 -1.15
N LYS A 64 -3.63 13.19 0.03
CA LYS A 64 -3.87 11.99 0.80
C LYS A 64 -4.90 11.11 0.09
N VAL A 65 -4.53 9.86 -0.20
CA VAL A 65 -5.47 8.83 -0.69
C VAL A 65 -5.88 7.97 0.48
N GLN A 66 -7.18 7.85 0.71
CA GLN A 66 -7.74 6.99 1.73
C GLN A 66 -8.66 5.94 1.10
N VAL A 67 -8.50 4.68 1.52
CA VAL A 67 -9.38 3.58 1.13
C VAL A 67 -10.05 3.03 2.39
N LYS A 68 -11.38 2.82 2.36
CA LYS A 68 -12.16 2.29 3.48
C LYS A 68 -13.06 1.15 3.06
N ASN A 69 -13.32 0.22 4.00
CA ASN A 69 -14.29 -0.87 3.85
C ASN A 69 -14.11 -1.64 2.53
N SER A 70 -12.88 -1.95 2.17
CA SER A 70 -12.54 -2.47 0.85
C SER A 70 -11.87 -3.85 0.97
N LYS A 71 -11.70 -4.54 -0.14
CA LYS A 71 -11.06 -5.86 -0.16
C LYS A 71 -9.96 -5.89 -1.20
N LEU A 72 -8.86 -6.57 -0.87
CA LEU A 72 -7.77 -6.88 -1.78
C LEU A 72 -7.72 -8.40 -1.97
N PHE A 73 -8.00 -8.84 -3.19
CA PHE A 73 -7.99 -10.25 -3.59
C PHE A 73 -6.63 -10.57 -4.18
N PHE A 74 -5.95 -11.55 -3.60
CA PHE A 74 -4.71 -12.08 -4.15
C PHE A 74 -5.01 -13.32 -4.99
N ASN A 75 -4.79 -13.23 -6.28
CA ASN A 75 -5.11 -14.28 -7.23
C ASN A 75 -3.85 -14.98 -7.75
N ASP A 76 -3.94 -16.28 -7.94
CA ASP A 76 -2.91 -17.09 -8.58
C ASP A 76 -2.86 -16.86 -10.12
N LYS A 77 -2.04 -17.66 -10.81
CA LYS A 77 -1.93 -17.59 -12.28
C LYS A 77 -3.19 -18.03 -13.02
N LYS A 78 -4.08 -18.76 -12.35
CA LYS A 78 -5.34 -19.29 -12.91
C LYS A 78 -6.54 -18.45 -12.49
N ASP A 79 -6.31 -17.25 -11.93
CA ASP A 79 -7.31 -16.35 -11.39
C ASP A 79 -8.10 -16.89 -10.17
N ASN A 80 -7.61 -17.96 -9.51
CA ASN A 80 -8.19 -18.40 -8.26
C ASN A 80 -7.74 -17.48 -7.13
N THR A 81 -8.66 -17.07 -6.28
CA THR A 81 -8.34 -16.28 -5.09
C THR A 81 -7.62 -17.15 -4.06
N VAL A 82 -6.37 -16.81 -3.75
CA VAL A 82 -5.54 -17.50 -2.77
C VAL A 82 -5.87 -17.02 -1.36
N PHE A 83 -5.98 -15.69 -1.18
CA PHE A 83 -6.45 -15.09 0.07
C PHE A 83 -7.03 -13.70 -0.17
N ILE A 84 -7.79 -13.23 0.82
CA ILE A 84 -8.43 -11.91 0.81
C ILE A 84 -7.90 -11.13 2.00
N TYR A 85 -7.45 -9.90 1.74
CA TYR A 85 -7.18 -8.91 2.78
C TYR A 85 -8.36 -7.94 2.85
N SER A 86 -9.09 -7.95 3.97
CA SER A 86 -10.13 -6.95 4.22
C SER A 86 -9.47 -5.67 4.73
N ILE A 87 -9.70 -4.55 4.05
CA ILE A 87 -9.14 -3.24 4.36
C ILE A 87 -10.20 -2.43 5.11
N ASP A 88 -10.00 -2.20 6.40
CA ASP A 88 -10.85 -1.28 7.18
C ASP A 88 -10.50 0.16 6.86
N ASN A 89 -9.18 0.47 6.85
CA ASN A 89 -8.67 1.77 6.51
C ASN A 89 -7.25 1.67 5.93
N LEU A 90 -7.05 2.24 4.76
CA LEU A 90 -5.73 2.43 4.15
C LEU A 90 -5.53 3.92 3.93
N ILE A 91 -4.34 4.40 4.26
CA ILE A 91 -3.89 5.76 3.99
C ILE A 91 -2.58 5.67 3.22
N ALA A 92 -2.55 6.30 2.04
CA ALA A 92 -1.34 6.46 1.25
C ALA A 92 -1.09 7.95 1.01
N GLU A 93 0.12 8.41 1.28
CA GLU A 93 0.50 9.81 1.14
C GLU A 93 2.01 9.96 0.89
N TYR A 94 2.37 11.11 0.34
CA TYR A 94 3.76 11.57 0.30
C TYR A 94 4.00 12.55 1.46
N ALA A 95 4.82 12.14 2.43
CA ALA A 95 5.24 12.98 3.55
C ALA A 95 6.31 13.96 3.07
N ARG A 96 5.91 15.20 2.79
CA ARG A 96 6.78 16.26 2.20
C ARG A 96 7.97 16.62 3.09
N ASP A 97 7.75 16.65 4.40
CA ASP A 97 8.75 16.96 5.42
C ASP A 97 9.92 15.96 5.45
N THR A 98 9.64 14.71 5.15
CA THR A 98 10.63 13.62 5.20
C THR A 98 11.04 13.08 3.83
N GLY A 99 10.36 13.48 2.75
CA GLY A 99 10.63 13.00 1.39
C GLY A 99 10.25 11.53 1.15
N LYS A 100 9.26 11.02 1.89
CA LYS A 100 8.90 9.61 1.90
C LYS A 100 7.50 9.35 1.37
N ASN A 101 7.35 8.26 0.61
CA ASN A 101 6.05 7.64 0.41
C ASN A 101 5.71 6.80 1.63
N VAL A 102 4.49 6.94 2.16
CA VAL A 102 4.01 6.22 3.35
C VAL A 102 2.67 5.56 3.04
N ILE A 103 2.52 4.31 3.46
CA ILE A 103 1.25 3.57 3.42
C ILE A 103 1.01 2.99 4.82
N ASN A 104 -0.15 3.27 5.37
CA ASN A 104 -0.67 2.64 6.58
C ASN A 104 -1.93 1.86 6.23
N ILE A 105 -2.02 0.61 6.66
CA ILE A 105 -3.20 -0.22 6.43
C ILE A 105 -3.60 -0.89 7.75
N ASP A 106 -4.85 -0.68 8.14
CA ASP A 106 -5.54 -1.47 9.15
C ASP A 106 -6.54 -2.38 8.45
N GLY A 107 -6.60 -3.64 8.87
CA GLY A 107 -7.52 -4.60 8.28
C GLY A 107 -7.35 -6.00 8.83
N GLU A 108 -7.78 -7.02 8.09
CA GLU A 108 -7.70 -8.41 8.54
C GLU A 108 -7.43 -9.41 7.41
N ILE A 109 -6.75 -10.50 7.77
CA ILE A 109 -6.57 -11.70 6.94
C ILE A 109 -7.07 -12.90 7.74
N PHE A 110 -7.98 -13.72 7.20
CA PHE A 110 -8.57 -14.87 7.88
C PHE A 110 -9.15 -14.52 9.27
N LYS A 111 -9.78 -13.34 9.41
CA LYS A 111 -10.31 -12.81 10.68
C LYS A 111 -9.23 -12.55 11.76
N ILE A 112 -7.98 -12.45 11.34
CA ILE A 112 -6.87 -12.02 12.19
C ILE A 112 -6.59 -10.55 11.87
N PRO A 113 -6.75 -9.63 12.83
CA PRO A 113 -6.42 -8.21 12.63
C PRO A 113 -4.93 -8.03 12.29
N VAL A 114 -4.66 -7.29 11.23
CA VAL A 114 -3.31 -7.00 10.74
C VAL A 114 -3.15 -5.51 10.54
N LYS A 115 -2.09 -4.95 11.12
CA LYS A 115 -1.64 -3.59 10.83
C LYS A 115 -0.39 -3.65 9.97
N LEU A 116 -0.42 -2.98 8.82
CA LEU A 116 0.72 -2.85 7.94
C LEU A 116 1.17 -1.40 7.90
N TYR A 117 2.46 -1.20 8.00
CA TYR A 117 3.13 0.06 7.73
C TYR A 117 4.20 -0.16 6.66
N TRP A 118 4.16 0.63 5.61
CA TRP A 118 5.18 0.63 4.59
C TRP A 118 5.66 2.07 4.33
N GLU A 119 6.96 2.25 4.22
CA GLU A 119 7.56 3.51 3.79
C GLU A 119 8.66 3.28 2.77
N LYS A 120 8.85 4.26 1.91
CA LYS A 120 9.97 4.37 1.00
C LYS A 120 10.52 5.77 1.00
N ASP A 121 11.76 5.91 1.42
CA ASP A 121 12.56 7.13 1.26
C ASP A 121 12.94 7.27 -0.22
N LEU A 122 12.48 8.33 -0.88
CA LEU A 122 12.73 8.54 -2.32
C LEU A 122 14.14 9.07 -2.58
N ILE A 123 14.78 9.70 -1.58
CA ILE A 123 16.11 10.26 -1.66
C ILE A 123 17.15 9.16 -1.40
N ARG A 124 17.04 8.50 -0.24
CA ARG A 124 17.98 7.46 0.20
C ARG A 124 17.68 6.09 -0.41
N LYS A 125 16.52 5.93 -1.09
CA LYS A 125 16.01 4.69 -1.67
C LYS A 125 15.75 3.55 -0.67
N ASN A 126 15.81 3.83 0.64
CA ASN A 126 15.53 2.86 1.69
C ASN A 126 14.04 2.52 1.74
N LYS A 127 13.74 1.30 2.17
CA LYS A 127 12.36 0.85 2.36
C LYS A 127 12.21 0.18 3.73
N ILE A 128 11.04 0.32 4.32
CA ILE A 128 10.66 -0.36 5.56
C ILE A 128 9.26 -0.94 5.36
N LEU A 129 9.08 -2.19 5.72
CA LEU A 129 7.79 -2.84 5.87
C LEU A 129 7.68 -3.37 7.29
N LYS A 130 6.60 -3.01 7.98
CA LYS A 130 6.22 -3.57 9.28
C LYS A 130 4.85 -4.21 9.16
N ALA A 131 4.69 -5.40 9.70
CA ALA A 131 3.39 -6.04 9.87
C ALA A 131 3.23 -6.48 11.32
N ASN A 132 2.09 -6.19 11.91
CA ASN A 132 1.77 -6.55 13.27
C ASN A 132 0.44 -7.31 13.30
N LEU A 133 0.48 -8.56 13.77
CA LEU A 133 -0.65 -9.47 13.93
C LEU A 133 -0.87 -9.72 15.42
N LYS A 134 -1.40 -8.72 16.14
CA LYS A 134 -1.52 -8.72 17.61
C LYS A 134 -2.20 -9.94 18.16
N LYS A 135 -3.27 -10.42 17.53
CA LYS A 135 -4.07 -11.56 18.02
C LYS A 135 -3.27 -12.86 18.14
N ILE A 136 -2.22 -13.00 17.37
CA ILE A 136 -1.35 -14.20 17.36
C ILE A 136 0.10 -13.87 17.74
N ASN A 137 0.36 -12.64 18.23
CA ASN A 137 1.67 -12.18 18.67
C ASN A 137 2.78 -12.39 17.61
N ILE A 138 2.50 -11.97 16.38
CA ILE A 138 3.49 -11.98 15.29
C ILE A 138 3.79 -10.54 14.89
N ASP A 139 5.09 -10.20 14.89
CA ASP A 139 5.62 -8.97 14.34
C ASP A 139 6.62 -9.28 13.24
N ILE A 140 6.49 -8.60 12.11
CA ILE A 140 7.39 -8.72 10.96
C ILE A 140 7.98 -7.34 10.68
N LEU A 141 9.31 -7.29 10.56
CA LEU A 141 10.04 -6.12 10.12
C LEU A 141 10.96 -6.50 8.97
N ASN A 142 10.76 -5.86 7.83
CA ASN A 142 11.68 -5.92 6.70
C ASN A 142 12.25 -4.52 6.46
N LYS A 143 13.58 -4.41 6.39
CA LYS A 143 14.28 -3.18 6.00
C LYS A 143 15.15 -3.47 4.79
N SER A 144 15.09 -2.59 3.81
CA SER A 144 15.94 -2.59 2.63
C SER A 144 16.72 -1.27 2.63
N ILE A 145 18.03 -1.35 2.78
CA ILE A 145 18.94 -0.21 2.87
C ILE A 145 19.77 -0.15 1.60
N PHE A 146 19.74 0.99 0.93
CA PHE A 146 20.52 1.22 -0.29
C PHE A 146 21.81 1.95 0.02
N GLN A 147 22.97 1.31 -0.22
CA GLN A 147 24.30 1.88 -0.01
C GLN A 147 25.26 1.35 -1.07
N LYS A 148 26.12 2.23 -1.58
CA LYS A 148 27.16 1.86 -2.59
C LYS A 148 26.56 1.08 -3.76
N ASP A 149 25.43 1.56 -4.31
CA ASP A 149 24.69 0.99 -5.45
C ASP A 149 24.17 -0.45 -5.25
N LYS A 150 24.07 -0.91 -4.00
CA LYS A 150 23.53 -2.21 -3.62
C LYS A 150 22.49 -2.07 -2.53
N TYR A 151 21.57 -3.03 -2.49
CA TYR A 151 20.63 -3.19 -1.37
C TYR A 151 21.18 -4.23 -0.38
N SER A 152 21.13 -3.89 0.89
CA SER A 152 21.21 -4.86 1.99
C SER A 152 19.81 -5.03 2.59
N TYR A 153 19.49 -6.24 3.01
CA TYR A 153 18.18 -6.58 3.54
C TYR A 153 18.32 -7.10 4.97
N GLN A 154 17.48 -6.58 5.85
CA GLN A 154 17.35 -7.01 7.22
C GLN A 154 15.92 -7.46 7.44
N ASN A 155 15.72 -8.72 7.81
CA ASN A 155 14.42 -9.25 8.16
C ASN A 155 14.42 -9.67 9.62
N GLU A 156 13.34 -9.37 10.30
CA GLU A 156 13.10 -9.75 11.67
C GLU A 156 11.66 -10.23 11.78
N ILE A 157 11.49 -11.45 12.30
CA ILE A 157 10.18 -12.03 12.61
C ILE A 157 10.19 -12.39 14.08
N SER A 158 9.27 -11.80 14.84
CA SER A 158 9.02 -12.15 16.23
C SER A 158 7.71 -12.95 16.31
N VAL A 159 7.76 -14.10 16.95
CA VAL A 159 6.59 -14.96 17.19
C VAL A 159 6.59 -15.31 18.67
N LEU A 160 5.58 -14.86 19.42
CA LEU A 160 5.52 -14.98 20.88
C LEU A 160 6.79 -14.39 21.52
N SER A 161 7.59 -15.23 22.19
CA SER A 161 8.86 -14.85 22.81
C SER A 161 10.09 -15.10 21.94
N SER A 162 9.92 -15.70 20.77
CA SER A 162 11.03 -16.06 19.87
C SER A 162 11.24 -14.98 18.80
N LYS A 163 12.50 -14.72 18.47
CA LYS A 163 12.90 -13.71 17.50
C LYS A 163 13.90 -14.28 16.51
N PHE A 164 13.56 -14.19 15.23
CA PHE A 164 14.39 -14.66 14.12
C PHE A 164 14.87 -13.46 13.29
N LYS A 165 16.17 -13.41 13.00
CA LYS A 165 16.77 -12.36 12.20
C LYS A 165 17.57 -12.95 11.05
N THR A 166 17.46 -12.34 9.86
CA THR A 166 18.29 -12.64 8.70
C THR A 166 18.78 -11.34 8.07
N ASN A 167 20.06 -11.34 7.65
CA ASN A 167 20.69 -10.25 6.91
C ASN A 167 21.33 -10.80 5.65
N TYR A 168 21.20 -10.11 4.51
CA TYR A 168 21.84 -10.49 3.23
C TYR A 168 21.99 -9.29 2.30
#